data_fcc86ec0fc5f7a8f4b4bc62086fc42ef
#
_entry.id   fcc86ec0fc5f7a8f4b4bc62086fc42ef
#
_cell.length_a   1.000
_cell.length_b   1.000
_cell.length_c   1.000
_cell.angle_alpha   90.00
_cell.angle_beta   90.00
_cell.angle_gamma   90.00
#
_symmetry.space_group_name_H-M   'P 1'
#
loop_
_entity.id
_entity.type
_entity.pdbx_description
1 polymer ?
#
loop_
_entity_poly.entity_id
_entity_poly.type
_entity_poly.pdbx_seq_one_letter_code
_entity_poly.pdbx_strand_id
1 'polypeptide(L)'
;MMNKALRSTWQEFQYMISQINNKTNQIIIFKCIQNWYFDKKKLLSLHLIEEFGLEELVNIDIKNYPLEKSECTLEDIKRFLKIQPCSEECMIVWLRDILWELVVLSIDIKCEYCFKLEMSALFDADNEIVFLECNHCGWVKTVDGCSIESIKNIRLATNQDLKLAGLI
;
A
#
# COMPACT_ATOMS: atom_id res chain seq x y z
N MET A 1 0.11 21.64 -12.29
CA MET A 1 -1.26 21.33 -12.80
C MET A 1 -1.16 20.12 -13.72
N MET A 2 -1.99 19.12 -13.54
CA MET A 2 -1.96 17.87 -14.33
C MET A 2 -2.34 18.17 -15.80
N ASN A 3 -1.54 17.68 -16.77
CA ASN A 3 -1.80 17.87 -18.19
C ASN A 3 -3.01 17.02 -18.67
N LYS A 4 -3.51 17.29 -19.89
CA LYS A 4 -4.70 16.62 -20.44
C LYS A 4 -4.51 15.11 -20.60
N ALA A 5 -3.31 14.66 -20.99
CA ALA A 5 -3.02 13.24 -21.17
C ALA A 5 -3.08 12.48 -19.84
N LEU A 6 -2.46 13.00 -18.79
CA LEU A 6 -2.49 12.41 -17.45
C LEU A 6 -3.91 12.39 -16.84
N ARG A 7 -4.72 13.43 -17.10
CA ARG A 7 -6.14 13.42 -16.69
C ARG A 7 -6.93 12.30 -17.37
N SER A 8 -6.73 12.11 -18.67
CA SER A 8 -7.36 11.00 -19.41
C SER A 8 -6.91 9.65 -18.86
N THR A 9 -5.60 9.49 -18.60
CA THR A 9 -5.01 8.29 -18.02
C THR A 9 -5.62 7.98 -16.64
N TRP A 10 -5.80 8.99 -15.79
CA TRP A 10 -6.48 8.81 -14.50
C TRP A 10 -7.95 8.43 -14.64
N GLN A 11 -8.68 9.04 -15.56
CA GLN A 11 -10.07 8.67 -15.83
C GLN A 11 -10.20 7.23 -16.34
N GLU A 12 -9.25 6.77 -17.17
CA GLU A 12 -9.19 5.36 -17.60
C GLU A 12 -8.97 4.43 -16.40
N PHE A 13 -8.08 4.81 -15.45
CA PHE A 13 -7.88 4.07 -14.21
C PHE A 13 -9.16 3.99 -13.36
N GLN A 14 -9.81 5.14 -13.11
CA GLN A 14 -11.08 5.19 -12.39
C GLN A 14 -12.16 4.31 -13.08
N TYR A 15 -12.25 4.38 -14.41
CA TYR A 15 -13.18 3.55 -15.16
C TYR A 15 -12.86 2.07 -15.01
N MET A 16 -11.61 1.65 -15.18
CA MET A 16 -11.17 0.27 -14.99
C MET A 16 -11.56 -0.26 -13.61
N ILE A 17 -11.24 0.47 -12.56
CA ILE A 17 -11.59 0.07 -11.17
C ILE A 17 -13.11 0.02 -10.98
N SER A 18 -13.88 0.91 -11.61
CA SER A 18 -15.36 0.91 -11.52
C SER A 18 -16.00 -0.35 -12.11
N GLN A 19 -15.33 -0.99 -13.08
CA GLN A 19 -15.83 -2.21 -13.75
C GLN A 19 -15.53 -3.50 -12.95
N ILE A 20 -14.66 -3.43 -11.95
CA ILE A 20 -14.35 -4.58 -11.10
C ILE A 20 -15.57 -4.90 -10.21
N ASN A 21 -15.89 -6.21 -10.11
CA ASN A 21 -16.97 -6.68 -9.24
C ASN A 21 -16.57 -6.54 -7.76
N ASN A 22 -17.47 -6.08 -6.91
CA ASN A 22 -17.22 -5.88 -5.46
C ASN A 22 -16.89 -7.18 -4.71
N LYS A 23 -17.12 -8.36 -5.31
CA LYS A 23 -16.72 -9.67 -4.75
C LYS A 23 -15.32 -10.13 -5.19
N THR A 24 -14.62 -9.30 -5.95
CA THR A 24 -13.27 -9.61 -6.43
C THR A 24 -12.28 -9.53 -5.26
N ASN A 25 -11.40 -10.54 -5.16
CA ASN A 25 -10.38 -10.54 -4.11
C ASN A 25 -9.24 -9.53 -4.40
N GLN A 26 -8.49 -9.19 -3.37
CA GLN A 26 -7.41 -8.20 -3.40
C GLN A 26 -6.30 -8.57 -4.39
N ILE A 27 -5.99 -9.84 -4.56
CA ILE A 27 -4.98 -10.32 -5.53
C ILE A 27 -5.36 -9.90 -6.96
N ILE A 28 -6.63 -10.07 -7.34
CA ILE A 28 -7.10 -9.69 -8.67
C ILE A 28 -7.10 -8.17 -8.83
N ILE A 29 -7.52 -7.43 -7.80
CA ILE A 29 -7.49 -5.97 -7.80
C ILE A 29 -6.05 -5.48 -8.00
N PHE A 30 -5.09 -6.02 -7.22
CA PHE A 30 -3.68 -5.69 -7.35
C PHE A 30 -3.17 -5.94 -8.77
N LYS A 31 -3.45 -7.10 -9.35
CA LYS A 31 -3.05 -7.43 -10.72
C LYS A 31 -3.66 -6.50 -11.77
N CYS A 32 -4.91 -6.08 -11.61
CA CYS A 32 -5.52 -5.10 -12.50
C CYS A 32 -4.78 -3.77 -12.45
N ILE A 33 -4.42 -3.30 -11.25
CA ILE A 33 -3.65 -2.05 -11.06
C ILE A 33 -2.25 -2.20 -11.64
N GLN A 34 -1.57 -3.31 -11.37
CA GLN A 34 -0.24 -3.65 -11.89
C GLN A 34 -0.22 -3.63 -13.42
N ASN A 35 -1.16 -4.31 -14.09
CA ASN A 35 -1.26 -4.33 -15.54
C ASN A 35 -1.51 -2.94 -16.12
N TRP A 36 -2.44 -2.19 -15.52
CA TRP A 36 -2.70 -0.82 -15.93
C TRP A 36 -1.45 0.06 -15.79
N TYR A 37 -0.71 -0.07 -14.70
CA TYR A 37 0.54 0.66 -14.49
C TYR A 37 1.57 0.36 -15.59
N PHE A 38 1.81 -0.91 -15.91
CA PHE A 38 2.78 -1.28 -16.96
C PHE A 38 2.38 -0.75 -18.33
N ASP A 39 1.09 -0.69 -18.63
CA ASP A 39 0.60 -0.09 -19.89
C ASP A 39 0.83 1.42 -19.93
N LYS A 40 0.74 2.10 -18.81
CA LYS A 40 0.73 3.57 -18.72
C LYS A 40 2.03 4.19 -18.21
N LYS A 41 2.96 3.39 -17.67
CA LYS A 41 4.18 3.92 -17.01
C LYS A 41 5.02 4.86 -17.89
N LYS A 42 5.00 4.69 -19.23
CA LYS A 42 5.69 5.57 -20.17
C LYS A 42 5.14 7.01 -20.22
N LEU A 43 3.93 7.21 -19.69
CA LEU A 43 3.29 8.53 -19.59
C LEU A 43 3.60 9.20 -18.26
N LEU A 44 4.19 8.48 -17.32
CA LEU A 44 4.51 8.94 -15.97
C LEU A 44 5.98 9.35 -15.88
N SER A 45 6.26 10.32 -15.03
CA SER A 45 7.62 10.79 -14.76
C SER A 45 8.42 9.72 -14.02
N LEU A 46 9.52 9.25 -14.62
CA LEU A 46 10.39 8.24 -14.00
C LEU A 46 10.92 8.70 -12.64
N HIS A 47 11.32 9.99 -12.55
CA HIS A 47 11.81 10.56 -11.30
C HIS A 47 10.80 10.43 -10.14
N LEU A 48 9.52 10.76 -10.40
CA LEU A 48 8.48 10.62 -9.36
C LEU A 48 8.18 9.15 -9.02
N ILE A 49 8.23 8.25 -10.01
CA ILE A 49 8.07 6.81 -9.77
C ILE A 49 9.15 6.29 -8.81
N GLU A 50 10.41 6.69 -9.05
CA GLU A 50 11.56 6.31 -8.22
C GLU A 50 11.49 6.97 -6.84
N GLU A 51 11.21 8.28 -6.78
CA GLU A 51 11.12 9.05 -5.53
C GLU A 51 10.08 8.48 -4.56
N PHE A 52 8.94 8.03 -5.08
CA PHE A 52 7.85 7.47 -4.24
C PHE A 52 7.88 5.94 -4.14
N GLY A 53 8.87 5.25 -4.70
CA GLY A 53 9.03 3.79 -4.61
C GLY A 53 7.90 3.00 -5.28
N LEU A 54 7.18 3.59 -6.24
CA LEU A 54 6.03 2.94 -6.89
C LEU A 54 6.46 1.72 -7.70
N GLU A 55 7.62 1.77 -8.38
CA GLU A 55 8.15 0.66 -9.17
C GLU A 55 8.42 -0.59 -8.31
N GLU A 56 8.99 -0.39 -7.12
CA GLU A 56 9.30 -1.48 -6.18
C GLU A 56 8.01 -2.16 -5.72
N LEU A 57 7.01 -1.36 -5.36
CA LEU A 57 5.73 -1.87 -4.87
C LEU A 57 4.94 -2.61 -5.97
N VAL A 58 4.97 -2.12 -7.20
CA VAL A 58 4.30 -2.77 -8.34
C VAL A 58 4.98 -4.09 -8.72
N ASN A 59 6.29 -4.22 -8.54
CA ASN A 59 7.06 -5.41 -8.93
C ASN A 59 7.13 -6.50 -7.86
N ILE A 60 6.46 -6.37 -6.72
CA ILE A 60 6.45 -7.43 -5.69
C ILE A 60 5.90 -8.75 -6.23
N ASP A 61 6.45 -9.87 -5.76
CA ASP A 61 5.82 -11.18 -5.95
C ASP A 61 4.68 -11.32 -4.93
N ILE A 62 3.46 -11.08 -5.38
CA ILE A 62 2.24 -11.07 -4.55
C ILE A 62 2.01 -12.35 -3.74
N LYS A 63 2.62 -13.49 -4.13
CA LYS A 63 2.52 -14.75 -3.38
C LYS A 63 3.24 -14.68 -2.03
N ASN A 64 4.19 -13.78 -1.91
CA ASN A 64 4.98 -13.60 -0.70
C ASN A 64 4.33 -12.63 0.30
N TYR A 65 3.17 -12.04 -0.03
CA TYR A 65 2.54 -10.99 0.77
C TYR A 65 1.11 -11.34 1.18
N PRO A 66 0.57 -10.76 2.26
CA PRO A 66 -0.71 -11.16 2.85
C PRO A 66 -1.94 -10.52 2.19
N LEU A 67 -1.97 -10.34 0.86
CA LEU A 67 -3.06 -9.66 0.16
C LEU A 67 -4.45 -10.20 0.50
N GLU A 68 -4.58 -11.52 0.70
CA GLU A 68 -5.87 -12.14 1.05
C GLU A 68 -6.38 -11.76 2.46
N LYS A 69 -5.48 -11.21 3.29
CA LYS A 69 -5.78 -10.75 4.64
C LYS A 69 -5.90 -9.22 4.74
N SER A 70 -5.72 -8.52 3.61
CA SER A 70 -5.90 -7.07 3.57
C SER A 70 -7.35 -6.69 3.86
N GLU A 71 -7.56 -5.73 4.73
CA GLU A 71 -8.86 -5.14 5.02
C GLU A 71 -9.30 -4.11 3.97
N CYS A 72 -8.39 -3.67 3.12
CA CYS A 72 -8.69 -2.74 2.03
C CYS A 72 -9.67 -3.35 1.05
N THR A 73 -10.85 -2.79 0.96
CA THR A 73 -11.91 -3.25 0.08
C THR A 73 -11.91 -2.48 -1.25
N LEU A 74 -12.49 -3.08 -2.29
CA LEU A 74 -12.71 -2.38 -3.55
C LEU A 74 -13.58 -1.12 -3.36
N GLU A 75 -14.49 -1.11 -2.40
CA GLU A 75 -15.32 0.07 -2.10
C GLU A 75 -14.50 1.21 -1.51
N ASP A 76 -13.51 0.91 -0.68
CA ASP A 76 -12.57 1.91 -0.14
C ASP A 76 -11.75 2.51 -1.26
N ILE A 77 -11.21 1.69 -2.16
CA ILE A 77 -10.50 2.16 -3.36
C ILE A 77 -11.41 3.03 -4.23
N LYS A 78 -12.65 2.58 -4.52
CA LYS A 78 -13.62 3.37 -5.31
C LYS A 78 -13.99 4.69 -4.63
N ARG A 79 -14.06 4.70 -3.29
CA ARG A 79 -14.33 5.93 -2.53
C ARG A 79 -13.17 6.91 -2.64
N PHE A 80 -11.95 6.43 -2.47
CA PHE A 80 -10.73 7.20 -2.62
C PHE A 80 -10.62 7.81 -4.04
N LEU A 81 -10.91 7.03 -5.08
CA LEU A 81 -10.85 7.44 -6.47
C LEU A 81 -11.92 8.46 -6.91
N LYS A 82 -12.89 8.82 -6.08
CA LYS A 82 -13.83 9.92 -6.39
C LYS A 82 -13.14 11.28 -6.43
N ILE A 83 -12.00 11.41 -5.80
CA ILE A 83 -11.20 12.64 -5.80
C ILE A 83 -10.33 12.66 -7.06
N GLN A 84 -10.17 13.84 -7.67
CA GLN A 84 -9.27 14.03 -8.82
C GLN A 84 -7.90 14.48 -8.32
N PRO A 85 -6.79 13.86 -8.77
CA PRO A 85 -5.45 14.31 -8.42
C PRO A 85 -5.19 15.71 -9.00
N CYS A 86 -4.56 16.57 -8.20
CA CYS A 86 -4.23 17.93 -8.62
C CYS A 86 -2.95 17.99 -9.49
N SER A 87 -2.07 17.01 -9.35
CA SER A 87 -0.79 16.89 -10.04
C SER A 87 -0.47 15.43 -10.39
N GLU A 88 0.58 15.22 -11.18
CA GLU A 88 1.13 13.89 -11.46
C GLU A 88 1.68 13.24 -10.19
N GLU A 89 2.36 14.01 -9.35
CA GLU A 89 2.84 13.60 -8.05
C GLU A 89 1.70 13.03 -7.18
N CYS A 90 0.60 13.78 -7.04
CA CYS A 90 -0.60 13.28 -6.34
C CYS A 90 -1.10 11.95 -6.91
N MET A 91 -1.09 11.80 -8.23
CA MET A 91 -1.53 10.57 -8.89
C MET A 91 -0.63 9.39 -8.56
N ILE A 92 0.68 9.58 -8.56
CA ILE A 92 1.67 8.53 -8.26
C ILE A 92 1.60 8.15 -6.78
N VAL A 93 1.52 9.12 -5.88
CA VAL A 93 1.34 8.88 -4.43
C VAL A 93 0.07 8.08 -4.17
N TRP A 94 -1.04 8.43 -4.82
CA TRP A 94 -2.30 7.72 -4.63
C TRP A 94 -2.28 6.30 -5.18
N LEU A 95 -1.61 6.05 -6.31
CA LEU A 95 -1.40 4.69 -6.81
C LEU A 95 -0.58 3.86 -5.83
N ARG A 96 0.49 4.45 -5.29
CA ARG A 96 1.32 3.82 -4.27
C ARG A 96 0.50 3.49 -3.02
N ASP A 97 -0.28 4.44 -2.52
CA ASP A 97 -1.07 4.26 -1.30
C ASP A 97 -2.13 3.15 -1.47
N ILE A 98 -2.81 3.10 -2.62
CA ILE A 98 -3.75 2.01 -2.93
C ILE A 98 -3.05 0.64 -2.95
N LEU A 99 -1.89 0.55 -3.59
CA LEU A 99 -1.13 -0.71 -3.63
C LEU A 99 -0.59 -1.10 -2.26
N TRP A 100 -0.14 -0.11 -1.48
CA TRP A 100 0.31 -0.30 -0.10
C TRP A 100 -0.79 -0.88 0.77
N GLU A 101 -1.97 -0.29 0.77
CA GLU A 101 -3.14 -0.75 1.53
C GLU A 101 -3.58 -2.18 1.14
N LEU A 102 -3.37 -2.58 -0.11
CA LEU A 102 -3.66 -3.94 -0.58
C LEU A 102 -2.65 -4.98 -0.09
N VAL A 103 -1.42 -4.58 0.25
CA VAL A 103 -0.30 -5.48 0.54
C VAL A 103 0.05 -5.53 2.02
N VAL A 104 -0.11 -4.41 2.71
CA VAL A 104 0.23 -4.31 4.13
C VAL A 104 -0.79 -5.08 4.98
N LEU A 105 -0.32 -5.83 5.97
CA LEU A 105 -1.19 -6.43 6.98
C LEU A 105 -1.54 -5.37 8.02
N SER A 106 -2.81 -4.97 8.04
CA SER A 106 -3.37 -4.16 9.14
C SER A 106 -3.85 -5.06 10.26
N ILE A 107 -3.65 -4.64 11.49
CA ILE A 107 -4.00 -5.38 12.69
C ILE A 107 -4.78 -4.46 13.62
N ASP A 108 -5.94 -4.93 14.09
CA ASP A 108 -6.80 -4.23 15.04
C ASP A 108 -6.21 -4.19 16.46
N ILE A 109 -5.05 -3.56 16.58
CA ILE A 109 -4.39 -3.29 17.86
C ILE A 109 -4.50 -1.80 18.16
N LYS A 110 -4.88 -1.50 19.41
CA LYS A 110 -4.95 -0.13 19.89
C LYS A 110 -3.56 0.44 20.09
N CYS A 111 -3.29 1.59 19.47
CA CYS A 111 -2.07 2.34 19.69
C CYS A 111 -2.03 2.88 21.13
N GLU A 112 -0.93 2.68 21.82
CA GLU A 112 -0.74 3.14 23.22
C GLU A 112 -0.57 4.65 23.32
N TYR A 113 -0.14 5.30 22.24
CA TYR A 113 0.10 6.74 22.20
C TYR A 113 -1.15 7.55 21.82
N CYS A 114 -1.81 7.24 20.69
CA CYS A 114 -2.97 8.02 20.23
C CYS A 114 -4.32 7.33 20.49
N PHE A 115 -4.32 6.11 21.02
CA PHE A 115 -5.49 5.30 21.34
C PHE A 115 -6.40 4.94 20.17
N LYS A 116 -5.94 5.12 18.94
CA LYS A 116 -6.62 4.67 17.73
C LYS A 116 -6.34 3.19 17.47
N LEU A 117 -7.27 2.51 16.80
CA LEU A 117 -7.06 1.18 16.23
C LEU A 117 -6.31 1.28 14.92
N GLU A 118 -5.88 0.17 14.39
CA GLU A 118 -5.14 -0.04 13.15
C GLU A 118 -3.65 0.26 13.26
N MET A 119 -2.89 -0.80 13.31
CA MET A 119 -1.44 -0.77 13.18
C MET A 119 -1.02 -1.61 11.97
N SER A 120 -0.10 -1.11 11.18
CA SER A 120 0.49 -1.82 10.05
C SER A 120 1.67 -2.68 10.51
N ALA A 121 1.72 -3.93 10.06
CA ALA A 121 2.86 -4.81 10.29
C ALA A 121 3.91 -4.60 9.19
N LEU A 122 5.08 -4.11 9.59
CA LEU A 122 6.22 -3.83 8.73
C LEU A 122 7.44 -4.63 9.19
N PHE A 123 8.49 -4.64 8.38
CA PHE A 123 9.73 -5.35 8.67
C PHE A 123 10.93 -4.39 8.66
N ASP A 124 11.72 -4.44 9.72
CA ASP A 124 13.02 -3.78 9.80
C ASP A 124 14.09 -4.76 9.33
N ALA A 125 14.68 -4.50 8.16
CA ALA A 125 15.65 -5.40 7.55
C ALA A 125 17.01 -5.38 8.23
N ASP A 126 17.36 -4.31 8.96
CA ASP A 126 18.63 -4.21 9.68
C ASP A 126 18.61 -5.02 10.98
N ASN A 127 17.46 -5.05 11.65
CA ASN A 127 17.27 -5.77 12.90
C ASN A 127 16.57 -7.14 12.72
N GLU A 128 16.16 -7.48 11.49
CA GLU A 128 15.44 -8.72 11.14
C GLU A 128 14.20 -8.96 12.01
N ILE A 129 13.42 -7.89 12.31
CA ILE A 129 12.22 -7.96 13.13
C ILE A 129 10.99 -7.42 12.44
N VAL A 130 9.83 -8.02 12.72
CA VAL A 130 8.53 -7.42 12.42
C VAL A 130 8.18 -6.42 13.53
N PHE A 131 7.74 -5.25 13.12
CA PHE A 131 7.24 -4.22 14.03
C PHE A 131 5.87 -3.72 13.60
N LEU A 132 5.19 -3.07 14.51
CA LEU A 132 3.87 -2.49 14.31
C LEU A 132 3.99 -0.96 14.30
N GLU A 133 3.48 -0.33 13.25
CA GLU A 133 3.41 1.12 13.12
C GLU A 133 1.95 1.58 13.15
N CYS A 134 1.66 2.60 13.95
CA CYS A 134 0.32 3.17 14.02
C CYS A 134 0.02 4.02 12.77
N ASN A 135 -1.03 3.66 12.04
CA ASN A 135 -1.46 4.38 10.81
C ASN A 135 -1.89 5.83 11.06
N HIS A 136 -2.11 6.24 12.33
CA HIS A 136 -2.56 7.59 12.67
C HIS A 136 -1.46 8.52 13.17
N CYS A 137 -0.51 8.01 13.95
CA CYS A 137 0.51 8.86 14.60
C CYS A 137 1.95 8.44 14.33
N GLY A 138 2.17 7.33 13.60
CA GLY A 138 3.49 6.82 13.29
C GLY A 138 4.23 6.19 14.50
N TRP A 139 3.54 6.01 15.65
CA TRP A 139 4.17 5.36 16.80
C TRP A 139 4.44 3.89 16.51
N VAL A 140 5.60 3.40 16.91
CA VAL A 140 6.09 2.07 16.60
C VAL A 140 6.39 1.23 17.85
N LYS A 141 6.16 -0.07 17.74
CA LYS A 141 6.55 -1.08 18.73
C LYS A 141 6.84 -2.43 18.08
N THR A 142 7.58 -3.27 18.77
CA THR A 142 7.69 -4.69 18.36
C THR A 142 6.38 -5.44 18.58
N VAL A 143 6.26 -6.64 18.02
CA VAL A 143 5.05 -7.47 18.18
C VAL A 143 4.80 -7.86 19.64
N ASP A 144 5.86 -8.06 20.43
CA ASP A 144 5.80 -8.34 21.86
C ASP A 144 5.62 -7.09 22.76
N GLY A 145 5.49 -5.91 22.15
CA GLY A 145 5.17 -4.66 22.84
C GLY A 145 6.37 -3.84 23.33
N CYS A 146 7.60 -4.23 22.98
CA CYS A 146 8.77 -3.43 23.33
C CYS A 146 8.89 -2.17 22.45
N SER A 147 9.45 -1.10 23.00
CA SER A 147 9.79 0.10 22.23
C SER A 147 10.98 -0.16 21.32
N ILE A 148 10.98 0.48 20.14
CA ILE A 148 12.08 0.39 19.17
C ILE A 148 12.83 1.73 19.19
N GLU A 149 14.14 1.69 19.44
CA GLU A 149 14.96 2.91 19.53
C GLU A 149 15.23 3.55 18.17
N SER A 150 15.42 2.75 17.12
CA SER A 150 15.61 3.25 15.76
C SER A 150 15.24 2.20 14.72
N ILE A 151 14.57 2.64 13.67
CA ILE A 151 14.24 1.84 12.49
C ILE A 151 14.90 2.54 11.30
N LYS A 152 15.65 1.81 10.48
CA LYS A 152 16.41 2.42 9.38
C LYS A 152 16.06 1.88 8.01
N ASN A 153 15.81 0.59 7.89
CA ASN A 153 15.61 -0.08 6.61
C ASN A 153 14.26 -0.80 6.59
N ILE A 154 13.21 -0.01 6.38
CA ILE A 154 11.83 -0.49 6.41
C ILE A 154 11.46 -1.11 5.07
N ARG A 155 10.89 -2.32 5.11
CA ARG A 155 10.21 -2.94 3.97
C ARG A 155 8.86 -3.52 4.38
N LEU A 156 8.06 -3.88 3.40
CA LEU A 156 6.84 -4.68 3.62
C LEU A 156 7.18 -6.02 4.26
N ALA A 157 6.41 -6.41 5.26
CA ALA A 157 6.54 -7.74 5.87
C ALA A 157 5.96 -8.81 4.93
N THR A 158 6.76 -9.83 4.63
CA THR A 158 6.30 -10.98 3.84
C THR A 158 5.47 -11.96 4.68
N ASN A 159 4.76 -12.87 4.03
CA ASN A 159 4.06 -13.97 4.71
C ASN A 159 4.99 -14.79 5.63
N GLN A 160 6.27 -14.94 5.25
CA GLN A 160 7.24 -15.64 6.07
C GLN A 160 7.60 -14.84 7.33
N ASP A 161 7.86 -13.53 7.19
CA ASP A 161 8.16 -12.65 8.33
C ASP A 161 6.99 -12.64 9.32
N LEU A 162 5.76 -12.51 8.80
CA LEU A 162 4.54 -12.48 9.61
C LEU A 162 4.28 -13.80 10.35
N LYS A 163 4.58 -14.96 9.71
CA LYS A 163 4.51 -16.27 10.36
C LYS A 163 5.52 -16.41 11.49
N LEU A 164 6.76 -15.98 11.25
CA LEU A 164 7.81 -16.03 12.28
C LEU A 164 7.48 -15.12 13.47
N ALA A 165 6.80 -14.01 13.22
CA ALA A 165 6.31 -13.11 14.26
C ALA A 165 5.00 -13.56 14.93
N GLY A 166 4.38 -14.66 14.47
CA GLY A 166 3.12 -15.19 15.03
C GLY A 166 1.88 -14.34 14.71
N LEU A 167 1.91 -13.56 13.64
CA LEU A 167 0.80 -12.69 13.23
C LEU A 167 -0.16 -13.35 12.22
N ILE A 168 0.27 -14.41 11.53
CA ILE A 168 -0.55 -15.18 10.57
C ILE A 168 -0.28 -16.66 10.64
#